data_2185ea84b490e743491e119cadc0f835
#
_entry.id   2185ea84b490e743491e119cadc0f835
#
_cell.length_a   1.000
_cell.length_b   1.000
_cell.length_c   1.000
_cell.angle_alpha   90.00
_cell.angle_beta   90.00
_cell.angle_gamma   90.00
#
_symmetry.space_group_name_H-M   'P 1'
#
loop_
_entity.id
_entity.type
_entity.pdbx_description
1 polymer ?
#
loop_
_entity_poly.entity_id
_entity_poly.type
_entity_poly.pdbx_seq_one_letter_code
_entity_poly.pdbx_strand_id
1 'polypeptide(L)'
;MESQSQQVTGQILTQIFNLHQTGTDNQPGDAKQITGYCEPLSLRAGEQIQWFGSSHVPTNGRLDLVRLECGDPTRSGPGFSEHPLDSVSPLDIELVEQPLVPGSFAEAILPADDPKNVSVGFWFQPTLLKRDGVIASMQSDDGFIEIFNQGDYLCGRFGGAEFRLRERPLERRRWYFLHLDIQLSDRRVTAKVATQRSASPARDLLQLGEDTKEFEIPAIAFNAIVFRLAAGIDGSRWDGRIAAPEIVIDDATHIWSFADDMESAVVKPISGDTELAFYQLPARGVTGPHWNGEHQRWTEAPDQWDAAHFHHDDLYDAGWTPTLTLDLPEELPSGIYCFRYQGDAGTDRVPFFVRPAATATHSDIALLMPTCTYMAYANHRMLIEGADFVGARNNLRPEHQYLAEHRDLGLSHYEKHPDGSGVMFSSRRRPVLQLRPGADGWNFTPDTDLNAFLTHLEVNHDIVSDEDVHTEGLAALAPYRVIVTGTHPEYWSTAMLDALEEWQRSGGRLMYLGGNGFY
;
A
#
# COMPACT_ATOMS: atom_id res chain seq x y z
N MET A 1 -3.43 -29.69 2.63
CA MET A 1 -4.61 -29.22 3.40
C MET A 1 -5.03 -27.81 2.98
N GLU A 2 -4.11 -26.91 2.63
CA GLU A 2 -4.45 -25.53 2.14
C GLU A 2 -5.19 -25.52 0.79
N SER A 3 -4.86 -26.38 -0.16
CA SER A 3 -5.54 -26.42 -1.47
C SER A 3 -7.00 -26.92 -1.40
N GLN A 4 -7.32 -27.78 -0.43
CA GLN A 4 -8.70 -28.24 -0.22
C GLN A 4 -9.55 -27.18 0.49
N SER A 5 -8.96 -26.39 1.38
CA SER A 5 -9.64 -25.27 2.05
C SER A 5 -10.01 -24.18 1.06
N GLN A 6 -9.12 -23.82 0.14
CA GLN A 6 -9.39 -22.82 -0.90
C GLN A 6 -10.47 -23.28 -1.90
N GLN A 7 -10.45 -24.55 -2.30
CA GLN A 7 -11.48 -25.11 -3.18
C GLN A 7 -12.86 -25.16 -2.51
N VAL A 8 -12.92 -25.51 -1.21
CA VAL A 8 -14.17 -25.53 -0.44
C VAL A 8 -14.69 -24.11 -0.23
N THR A 9 -13.82 -23.13 0.03
CA THR A 9 -14.21 -21.72 0.17
C THR A 9 -14.79 -21.20 -1.14
N GLY A 10 -14.14 -21.46 -2.29
CA GLY A 10 -14.64 -21.07 -3.61
C GLY A 10 -16.01 -21.69 -3.95
N GLN A 11 -16.23 -22.97 -3.65
CA GLN A 11 -17.51 -23.63 -3.89
C GLN A 11 -18.63 -23.13 -2.98
N ILE A 12 -18.33 -22.83 -1.72
CA ILE A 12 -19.29 -22.24 -0.76
C ILE A 12 -19.67 -20.81 -1.20
N LEU A 13 -18.70 -20.00 -1.61
CA LEU A 13 -18.93 -18.65 -2.14
C LEU A 13 -19.85 -18.70 -3.37
N THR A 14 -19.59 -19.59 -4.32
CA THR A 14 -20.44 -19.76 -5.53
C THR A 14 -21.87 -20.18 -5.19
N GLN A 15 -22.07 -21.05 -4.19
CA GLN A 15 -23.42 -21.47 -3.75
C GLN A 15 -24.17 -20.35 -3.02
N ILE A 16 -23.49 -19.52 -2.24
CA ILE A 16 -24.11 -18.38 -1.52
C ILE A 16 -24.50 -17.26 -2.51
N PHE A 17 -23.68 -17.01 -3.53
CA PHE A 17 -23.96 -16.04 -4.59
C PHE A 17 -25.25 -16.35 -5.36
N ASN A 18 -25.56 -17.62 -5.57
CA ASN A 18 -26.77 -18.04 -6.32
C ASN A 18 -28.09 -17.87 -5.55
N LEU A 19 -28.06 -17.47 -4.27
CA LEU A 19 -29.26 -17.40 -3.44
C LEU A 19 -29.86 -16.01 -3.29
N HIS A 20 -29.18 -14.91 -3.69
CA HIS A 20 -29.69 -13.55 -3.44
C HIS A 20 -29.47 -12.61 -4.64
N GLN A 21 -30.36 -12.74 -5.65
CA GLN A 21 -30.45 -11.77 -6.74
C GLN A 21 -31.41 -10.63 -6.36
N THR A 22 -30.94 -9.40 -6.29
CA THR A 22 -31.75 -8.20 -6.50
C THR A 22 -30.88 -7.05 -7.04
N GLY A 23 -31.08 -6.73 -8.30
CA GLY A 23 -30.99 -5.36 -8.83
C GLY A 23 -29.61 -4.72 -8.96
N THR A 24 -28.60 -5.42 -9.53
CA THR A 24 -27.42 -4.77 -10.11
C THR A 24 -27.20 -5.29 -11.54
N ASP A 25 -26.67 -4.45 -12.42
CA ASP A 25 -26.43 -4.76 -13.84
C ASP A 25 -25.45 -5.93 -14.10
N ASN A 26 -24.80 -6.44 -13.05
CA ASN A 26 -23.93 -7.62 -13.10
C ASN A 26 -24.72 -8.86 -12.67
N GLN A 27 -24.82 -9.83 -13.55
CA GLN A 27 -25.44 -11.13 -13.26
C GLN A 27 -24.57 -11.89 -12.22
N PRO A 28 -25.15 -12.64 -11.28
CA PRO A 28 -24.39 -13.51 -10.41
C PRO A 28 -23.67 -14.58 -11.24
N GLY A 29 -22.36 -14.64 -11.10
CA GLY A 29 -21.48 -15.54 -11.84
C GLY A 29 -20.54 -14.87 -12.83
N ASP A 30 -20.72 -13.59 -13.14
CA ASP A 30 -19.74 -12.83 -13.90
C ASP A 30 -18.65 -12.34 -12.95
N ALA A 31 -17.47 -12.96 -13.03
CA ALA A 31 -16.29 -12.49 -12.29
C ALA A 31 -16.00 -11.04 -12.68
N LYS A 32 -15.74 -10.18 -11.67
CA LYS A 32 -15.34 -8.79 -11.93
C LYS A 32 -14.05 -8.79 -12.75
N GLN A 33 -14.08 -8.10 -13.90
CA GLN A 33 -12.95 -8.04 -14.84
C GLN A 33 -12.25 -6.69 -14.81
N ILE A 34 -12.97 -5.64 -14.38
CA ILE A 34 -12.53 -4.25 -14.46
C ILE A 34 -12.29 -3.71 -13.06
N THR A 35 -11.15 -3.06 -12.88
CA THR A 35 -10.80 -2.34 -11.68
C THR A 35 -10.17 -0.99 -12.02
N GLY A 36 -10.14 -0.07 -11.06
CA GLY A 36 -9.51 1.23 -11.26
C GLY A 36 -9.47 2.06 -9.98
N TYR A 37 -8.80 3.20 -10.06
CA TYR A 37 -8.75 4.21 -9.01
C TYR A 37 -8.61 5.61 -9.60
N CYS A 38 -8.80 6.63 -8.78
CA CYS A 38 -8.61 8.04 -9.16
C CYS A 38 -7.50 8.67 -8.32
N GLU A 39 -6.81 9.63 -8.91
CA GLU A 39 -5.82 10.46 -8.22
C GLU A 39 -5.96 11.92 -8.67
N PRO A 40 -6.16 12.87 -7.75
CA PRO A 40 -6.39 12.67 -6.32
C PRO A 40 -7.79 12.12 -6.00
N LEU A 41 -8.02 11.65 -4.76
CA LEU A 41 -9.33 11.19 -4.30
C LEU A 41 -10.29 12.36 -3.99
N SER A 42 -9.75 13.52 -3.56
CA SER A 42 -10.49 14.76 -3.32
C SER A 42 -9.80 15.92 -4.03
N LEU A 43 -10.57 16.77 -4.69
CA LEU A 43 -10.07 17.93 -5.43
C LEU A 43 -11.14 19.01 -5.54
N ARG A 44 -10.75 20.21 -5.95
CA ARG A 44 -11.69 21.31 -6.23
C ARG A 44 -12.23 21.24 -7.65
N ALA A 45 -13.44 21.73 -7.86
CA ALA A 45 -13.94 22.00 -9.21
C ALA A 45 -12.95 22.93 -9.93
N GLY A 46 -12.69 22.66 -11.22
CA GLY A 46 -11.68 23.34 -12.03
C GLY A 46 -10.28 22.71 -11.96
N GLU A 47 -10.02 21.77 -11.05
CA GLU A 47 -8.76 21.06 -10.98
C GLU A 47 -8.74 19.77 -11.84
N GLN A 48 -7.56 19.21 -12.02
CA GLN A 48 -7.33 18.04 -12.85
C GLN A 48 -7.40 16.74 -12.06
N ILE A 49 -8.10 15.75 -12.60
CA ILE A 49 -8.19 14.39 -12.07
C ILE A 49 -7.64 13.38 -13.07
N GLN A 50 -7.01 12.34 -12.56
CA GLN A 50 -6.58 11.18 -13.33
C GLN A 50 -7.41 9.95 -12.96
N TRP A 51 -7.84 9.21 -13.97
CA TRP A 51 -8.46 7.91 -13.80
C TRP A 51 -7.55 6.82 -14.36
N PHE A 52 -7.35 5.78 -13.58
CA PHE A 52 -6.53 4.61 -13.89
C PHE A 52 -7.45 3.40 -13.97
N GLY A 53 -7.61 2.85 -15.16
CA GLY A 53 -8.43 1.67 -15.41
C GLY A 53 -7.60 0.48 -15.87
N SER A 54 -8.00 -0.71 -15.45
CA SER A 54 -7.41 -1.98 -15.87
C SER A 54 -8.50 -3.00 -16.10
N SER A 55 -8.31 -3.89 -17.08
CA SER A 55 -9.19 -5.03 -17.34
C SER A 55 -8.36 -6.27 -17.62
N HIS A 56 -8.71 -7.40 -17.00
CA HIS A 56 -8.04 -8.69 -17.25
C HIS A 56 -8.17 -9.20 -18.68
N VAL A 57 -9.20 -8.73 -19.39
CA VAL A 57 -9.36 -8.99 -20.82
C VAL A 57 -9.45 -7.66 -21.55
N PRO A 58 -8.76 -7.50 -22.69
CA PRO A 58 -8.90 -6.30 -23.50
C PRO A 58 -10.39 -6.05 -23.83
N THR A 59 -10.87 -4.85 -23.55
CA THR A 59 -12.29 -4.51 -23.71
C THR A 59 -12.47 -3.07 -24.14
N ASN A 60 -13.46 -2.83 -24.95
CA ASN A 60 -13.90 -1.48 -25.29
C ASN A 60 -15.16 -1.14 -24.52
N GLY A 61 -15.29 0.12 -24.14
CA GLY A 61 -16.44 0.59 -23.42
C GLY A 61 -16.52 2.10 -23.37
N ARG A 62 -17.56 2.56 -22.73
CA ARG A 62 -17.86 3.98 -22.56
C ARG A 62 -17.57 4.40 -21.13
N LEU A 63 -16.84 5.49 -20.98
CA LEU A 63 -16.55 6.13 -19.70
C LEU A 63 -17.38 7.41 -19.58
N ASP A 64 -18.24 7.45 -18.59
CA ASP A 64 -19.04 8.62 -18.23
C ASP A 64 -18.56 9.21 -16.90
N LEU A 65 -18.72 10.52 -16.71
CA LEU A 65 -18.67 11.15 -15.40
C LEU A 65 -20.10 11.29 -14.86
N VAL A 66 -20.35 10.71 -13.67
CA VAL A 66 -21.67 10.76 -13.04
C VAL A 66 -21.56 11.35 -11.63
N ARG A 67 -22.57 12.11 -11.21
CA ARG A 67 -22.73 12.52 -9.81
C ARG A 67 -23.47 11.41 -9.07
N LEU A 68 -22.86 10.92 -8.01
CA LEU A 68 -23.44 9.90 -7.14
C LEU A 68 -24.22 10.58 -6.01
N GLU A 69 -25.53 10.40 -5.99
CA GLU A 69 -26.38 10.89 -4.89
C GLU A 69 -26.44 9.85 -3.77
N CYS A 70 -26.69 8.59 -4.12
CA CYS A 70 -26.78 7.47 -3.18
C CYS A 70 -26.15 6.20 -3.77
N GLY A 71 -25.26 5.57 -3.03
CA GLY A 71 -24.61 4.32 -3.43
C GLY A 71 -25.29 3.06 -2.91
N ASP A 72 -26.35 3.16 -2.09
CA ASP A 72 -27.02 2.00 -1.47
C ASP A 72 -28.09 1.37 -2.39
N PRO A 73 -27.85 0.16 -2.93
CA PRO A 73 -28.83 -0.54 -3.75
C PRO A 73 -29.86 -1.33 -2.92
N THR A 74 -29.80 -1.29 -1.60
CA THR A 74 -30.68 -2.12 -0.75
C THR A 74 -32.12 -1.61 -0.75
N ARG A 75 -33.08 -2.51 -0.54
CA ARG A 75 -34.50 -2.15 -0.50
C ARG A 75 -34.92 -1.38 0.74
N SER A 76 -34.13 -1.45 1.80
CA SER A 76 -34.39 -0.77 3.07
C SER A 76 -33.76 0.62 3.14
N GLY A 77 -32.86 0.94 2.23
CA GLY A 77 -32.23 2.23 2.09
C GLY A 77 -32.95 3.18 1.14
N PRO A 78 -32.36 4.36 0.85
CA PRO A 78 -32.92 5.34 -0.08
C PRO A 78 -32.99 4.83 -1.53
N GLY A 79 -32.18 3.85 -1.87
CA GLY A 79 -32.04 3.29 -3.20
C GLY A 79 -30.89 3.94 -3.97
N PHE A 80 -30.29 3.18 -4.88
CA PHE A 80 -29.19 3.65 -5.73
C PHE A 80 -29.63 4.80 -6.63
N SER A 81 -28.88 5.91 -6.61
CA SER A 81 -29.16 7.10 -7.42
C SER A 81 -27.87 7.73 -7.93
N GLU A 82 -27.74 7.85 -9.25
CA GLU A 82 -26.66 8.54 -9.93
C GLU A 82 -27.20 9.38 -11.11
N HIS A 83 -26.54 10.50 -11.41
CA HIS A 83 -26.96 11.43 -12.45
C HIS A 83 -25.79 11.70 -13.42
N PRO A 84 -25.92 11.37 -14.71
CA PRO A 84 -24.95 11.75 -15.73
C PRO A 84 -24.79 13.27 -15.80
N LEU A 85 -23.58 13.72 -16.14
CA LEU A 85 -23.27 15.14 -16.30
C LEU A 85 -23.35 15.53 -17.77
N ASP A 86 -24.22 16.50 -18.11
CA ASP A 86 -24.32 17.04 -19.44
C ASP A 86 -23.08 17.87 -19.84
N SER A 87 -22.36 18.40 -18.88
CA SER A 87 -21.15 19.24 -19.08
C SER A 87 -19.90 18.45 -19.51
N VAL A 88 -19.88 17.12 -19.31
CA VAL A 88 -18.76 16.25 -19.67
C VAL A 88 -19.24 15.17 -20.62
N SER A 89 -18.79 15.24 -21.88
CA SER A 89 -19.15 14.23 -22.86
C SER A 89 -18.54 12.88 -22.53
N PRO A 90 -19.30 11.79 -22.66
CA PRO A 90 -18.76 10.45 -22.51
C PRO A 90 -17.67 10.14 -23.53
N LEU A 91 -16.72 9.31 -23.13
CA LEU A 91 -15.57 8.91 -23.94
C LEU A 91 -15.58 7.41 -24.21
N ASP A 92 -15.25 7.03 -25.44
CA ASP A 92 -14.97 5.63 -25.78
C ASP A 92 -13.54 5.31 -25.33
N ILE A 93 -13.38 4.31 -24.47
CA ILE A 93 -12.11 3.92 -23.85
C ILE A 93 -11.86 2.43 -24.07
N GLU A 94 -10.66 2.11 -24.55
CA GLU A 94 -10.14 0.76 -24.53
C GLU A 94 -9.40 0.51 -23.21
N LEU A 95 -9.70 -0.59 -22.54
CA LEU A 95 -8.98 -1.06 -21.37
C LEU A 95 -8.17 -2.31 -21.70
N VAL A 96 -6.96 -2.33 -21.21
CA VAL A 96 -6.05 -3.48 -21.20
C VAL A 96 -5.61 -3.75 -19.77
N GLU A 97 -5.00 -4.90 -19.54
CA GLU A 97 -4.47 -5.23 -18.23
C GLU A 97 -3.28 -4.35 -17.88
N GLN A 98 -3.35 -3.73 -16.71
CA GLN A 98 -2.23 -3.07 -16.03
C GLN A 98 -1.85 -3.92 -14.82
N PRO A 99 -0.67 -4.58 -14.82
CA PRO A 99 -0.31 -5.49 -13.77
C PRO A 99 -0.03 -4.75 -12.46
N LEU A 100 -0.26 -5.44 -11.34
CA LEU A 100 0.19 -5.02 -10.02
C LEU A 100 1.54 -5.67 -9.71
N VAL A 101 2.46 -4.90 -9.14
CA VAL A 101 3.78 -5.38 -8.74
C VAL A 101 3.98 -5.11 -7.26
N PRO A 102 3.42 -5.97 -6.38
CA PRO A 102 3.59 -5.84 -4.94
C PRO A 102 5.01 -6.21 -4.49
N GLY A 103 5.31 -5.82 -3.27
CA GLY A 103 6.54 -6.12 -2.55
C GLY A 103 7.45 -4.92 -2.44
N SER A 104 7.71 -4.52 -1.17
CA SER A 104 8.60 -3.40 -0.87
C SER A 104 10.07 -3.79 -1.05
N PHE A 105 10.86 -2.81 -1.47
CA PHE A 105 12.32 -2.93 -1.62
C PHE A 105 12.97 -1.54 -1.55
N ALA A 106 14.29 -1.53 -1.44
CA ALA A 106 15.07 -0.31 -1.58
C ALA A 106 16.06 -0.41 -2.75
N GLU A 107 16.35 0.71 -3.41
CA GLU A 107 17.25 0.76 -4.57
C GLU A 107 18.13 2.02 -4.55
N ALA A 108 19.40 1.83 -4.86
CA ALA A 108 20.35 2.90 -5.17
C ALA A 108 21.11 2.58 -6.46
N ILE A 109 21.37 3.60 -7.27
CA ILE A 109 22.21 3.48 -8.47
C ILE A 109 23.56 4.12 -8.18
N LEU A 110 24.57 3.28 -8.03
CA LEU A 110 25.91 3.66 -7.63
C LEU A 110 26.83 3.78 -8.84
N PRO A 111 27.60 4.87 -8.96
CA PRO A 111 28.61 4.97 -10.00
C PRO A 111 29.71 3.92 -9.78
N ALA A 112 30.08 3.22 -10.82
CA ALA A 112 31.19 2.29 -10.84
C ALA A 112 31.83 2.32 -12.24
N ASP A 113 33.15 2.12 -12.33
CA ASP A 113 33.88 2.05 -13.57
C ASP A 113 34.94 0.94 -13.42
N ASP A 114 34.53 -0.30 -13.71
CA ASP A 114 35.34 -1.50 -13.57
C ASP A 114 36.09 -1.60 -12.22
N PRO A 115 35.34 -1.58 -11.08
CA PRO A 115 35.93 -1.58 -9.76
C PRO A 115 36.72 -2.86 -9.49
N LYS A 116 37.77 -2.76 -8.68
CA LYS A 116 38.58 -3.92 -8.30
C LYS A 116 38.00 -4.64 -7.11
N ASN A 117 37.41 -3.87 -6.22
CA ASN A 117 36.84 -4.37 -4.96
C ASN A 117 35.47 -3.79 -4.74
N VAL A 118 34.55 -4.63 -4.25
CA VAL A 118 33.23 -4.21 -3.74
C VAL A 118 33.02 -4.88 -2.39
N SER A 119 32.68 -4.11 -1.38
CA SER A 119 32.31 -4.63 -0.06
C SER A 119 30.89 -4.22 0.28
N VAL A 120 30.10 -5.15 0.82
CA VAL A 120 28.70 -4.92 1.24
C VAL A 120 28.52 -5.42 2.66
N GLY A 121 27.96 -4.57 3.51
CA GLY A 121 27.63 -4.89 4.89
C GLY A 121 26.21 -4.47 5.25
N PHE A 122 25.48 -5.30 5.98
CA PHE A 122 24.18 -4.95 6.56
C PHE A 122 23.72 -5.94 7.61
N TRP A 123 22.88 -5.47 8.51
CA TRP A 123 22.11 -6.33 9.40
C TRP A 123 20.84 -6.80 8.72
N PHE A 124 20.49 -8.08 8.88
CA PHE A 124 19.23 -8.62 8.41
C PHE A 124 18.58 -9.57 9.43
N GLN A 125 17.25 -9.59 9.43
CA GLN A 125 16.44 -10.45 10.30
C GLN A 125 15.33 -11.08 9.47
N PRO A 126 15.42 -12.38 9.12
CA PRO A 126 14.37 -13.05 8.36
C PRO A 126 13.10 -13.20 9.22
N THR A 127 11.95 -12.82 8.66
CA THR A 127 10.66 -12.96 9.32
C THR A 127 9.79 -14.05 8.70
N LEU A 128 10.07 -14.46 7.46
CA LEU A 128 9.39 -15.54 6.76
C LEU A 128 10.39 -16.46 6.03
N LEU A 129 10.75 -17.61 6.64
CA LEU A 129 11.71 -18.56 6.05
C LEU A 129 11.08 -19.64 5.15
N LYS A 130 9.74 -19.75 5.14
CA LYS A 130 9.03 -20.73 4.30
C LYS A 130 9.00 -20.34 2.82
N ARG A 131 9.37 -19.11 2.52
CA ARG A 131 9.41 -18.54 1.17
C ARG A 131 10.87 -18.15 0.87
N ASP A 132 11.37 -18.61 -0.27
CA ASP A 132 12.65 -18.16 -0.78
C ASP A 132 12.55 -16.71 -1.25
N GLY A 133 13.60 -15.92 -1.01
CA GLY A 133 13.60 -14.51 -1.40
C GLY A 133 15.01 -13.91 -1.39
N VAL A 134 15.21 -12.88 -2.18
CA VAL A 134 16.50 -12.18 -2.32
C VAL A 134 16.60 -11.05 -1.32
N ILE A 135 17.58 -11.16 -0.40
CA ILE A 135 17.83 -10.21 0.69
C ILE A 135 18.52 -8.95 0.15
N ALA A 136 19.49 -9.14 -0.77
CA ALA A 136 20.18 -8.03 -1.44
C ALA A 136 20.65 -8.48 -2.81
N SER A 137 20.69 -7.55 -3.75
CA SER A 137 21.26 -7.77 -5.08
C SER A 137 22.09 -6.58 -5.56
N MET A 138 23.08 -6.87 -6.37
CA MET A 138 23.86 -5.91 -7.13
C MET A 138 23.83 -6.35 -8.59
N GLN A 139 23.48 -5.45 -9.49
CA GLN A 139 23.32 -5.74 -10.91
C GLN A 139 23.99 -4.66 -11.76
N SER A 140 24.59 -5.10 -12.84
CA SER A 140 25.09 -4.30 -13.96
C SER A 140 24.74 -5.02 -15.26
N ASP A 141 24.99 -4.40 -16.41
CA ASP A 141 24.78 -5.03 -17.72
C ASP A 141 25.61 -6.32 -17.90
N ASP A 142 26.81 -6.38 -17.30
CA ASP A 142 27.77 -7.46 -17.50
C ASP A 142 27.90 -8.43 -16.32
N GLY A 143 27.07 -8.28 -15.27
CA GLY A 143 27.14 -9.17 -14.13
C GLY A 143 26.15 -8.89 -13.01
N PHE A 144 26.03 -9.86 -12.12
CA PHE A 144 25.16 -9.70 -10.94
C PHE A 144 25.67 -10.52 -9.75
N ILE A 145 25.23 -10.08 -8.57
CA ILE A 145 25.41 -10.77 -7.30
C ILE A 145 24.08 -10.71 -6.55
N GLU A 146 23.65 -11.84 -6.03
CA GLU A 146 22.46 -11.95 -5.18
C GLU A 146 22.77 -12.67 -3.89
N ILE A 147 22.22 -12.17 -2.80
CA ILE A 147 22.20 -12.79 -1.49
C ILE A 147 20.75 -13.16 -1.18
N PHE A 148 20.49 -14.43 -0.94
CA PHE A 148 19.12 -14.94 -0.80
C PHE A 148 19.02 -16.02 0.27
N ASN A 149 17.82 -16.28 0.75
CA ASN A 149 17.54 -17.50 1.50
C ASN A 149 16.94 -18.56 0.59
N GLN A 150 17.42 -19.79 0.74
CA GLN A 150 16.80 -20.97 0.19
C GLN A 150 16.31 -21.84 1.35
N GLY A 151 14.99 -21.76 1.60
CA GLY A 151 14.46 -22.21 2.87
C GLY A 151 15.09 -21.44 4.02
N ASP A 152 15.67 -22.16 4.96
CA ASP A 152 16.38 -21.61 6.12
C ASP A 152 17.91 -21.45 5.94
N TYR A 153 18.44 -21.62 4.72
CA TYR A 153 19.85 -21.45 4.44
C TYR A 153 20.18 -20.14 3.75
N LEU A 154 21.24 -19.49 4.18
CA LEU A 154 21.78 -18.29 3.54
C LEU A 154 22.70 -18.69 2.40
N CYS A 155 22.38 -18.22 1.20
CA CYS A 155 23.08 -18.49 -0.04
C CYS A 155 23.51 -17.20 -0.74
N GLY A 156 24.49 -17.29 -1.62
CA GLY A 156 24.89 -16.25 -2.54
C GLY A 156 25.00 -16.78 -3.95
N ARG A 157 24.59 -15.98 -4.92
CA ARG A 157 24.76 -16.25 -6.36
C ARG A 157 25.64 -15.16 -6.95
N PHE A 158 26.74 -15.56 -7.59
CA PHE A 158 27.76 -14.69 -8.14
C PHE A 158 27.97 -15.03 -9.63
N GLY A 159 27.45 -14.17 -10.52
CA GLY A 159 27.56 -14.43 -11.96
C GLY A 159 27.04 -15.81 -12.38
N GLY A 160 26.02 -16.34 -11.70
CA GLY A 160 25.42 -17.65 -11.98
C GLY A 160 25.97 -18.84 -11.17
N ALA A 161 27.09 -18.69 -10.45
CA ALA A 161 27.57 -19.71 -9.51
C ALA A 161 26.96 -19.52 -8.13
N GLU A 162 26.42 -20.60 -7.54
CA GLU A 162 25.75 -20.54 -6.23
C GLU A 162 26.61 -21.16 -5.13
N PHE A 163 26.60 -20.50 -3.97
CA PHE A 163 27.33 -20.92 -2.79
C PHE A 163 26.48 -20.77 -1.53
N ARG A 164 26.64 -21.71 -0.60
CA ARG A 164 26.11 -21.58 0.75
C ARG A 164 27.04 -20.69 1.59
N LEU A 165 26.56 -19.54 2.02
CA LEU A 165 27.36 -18.56 2.77
C LEU A 165 27.47 -18.92 4.26
N ARG A 166 26.53 -19.71 4.79
CA ARG A 166 26.50 -20.15 6.19
C ARG A 166 26.07 -21.61 6.28
N GLU A 167 26.79 -22.44 7.07
CA GLU A 167 26.41 -23.86 7.23
C GLU A 167 25.19 -24.06 8.11
N ARG A 168 25.10 -23.28 9.18
CA ARG A 168 23.99 -23.36 10.10
C ARG A 168 22.75 -22.68 9.53
N PRO A 169 21.55 -23.25 9.72
CA PRO A 169 20.33 -22.65 9.26
C PRO A 169 20.08 -21.29 9.93
N LEU A 170 19.36 -20.42 9.24
CA LEU A 170 18.83 -19.18 9.77
C LEU A 170 17.65 -19.48 10.71
N GLU A 171 17.51 -18.69 11.75
CA GLU A 171 16.34 -18.71 12.64
C GLU A 171 15.43 -17.50 12.34
N ARG A 172 14.16 -17.74 12.29
CA ARG A 172 13.16 -16.68 12.17
C ARG A 172 13.27 -15.67 13.33
N ARG A 173 13.25 -14.37 13.00
CA ARG A 173 13.35 -13.25 13.97
C ARG A 173 14.65 -13.24 14.78
N ARG A 174 15.75 -13.67 14.18
CA ARG A 174 17.09 -13.50 14.70
C ARG A 174 17.88 -12.57 13.80
N TRP A 175 18.61 -11.63 14.39
CA TRP A 175 19.49 -10.73 13.67
C TRP A 175 20.81 -11.40 13.30
N TYR A 176 21.25 -11.16 12.07
CA TYR A 176 22.53 -11.57 11.51
C TYR A 176 23.18 -10.35 10.88
N PHE A 177 24.50 -10.22 11.06
CA PHE A 177 25.31 -9.27 10.31
C PHE A 177 25.99 -10.02 9.17
N LEU A 178 25.75 -9.61 7.94
CA LEU A 178 26.47 -10.08 6.76
C LEU A 178 27.48 -9.04 6.33
N HIS A 179 28.70 -9.49 6.07
CA HIS A 179 29.71 -8.71 5.37
C HIS A 179 30.31 -9.54 4.24
N LEU A 180 30.28 -9.00 3.03
CA LEU A 180 30.93 -9.56 1.85
C LEU A 180 32.09 -8.67 1.44
N ASP A 181 33.24 -9.26 1.23
CA ASP A 181 34.41 -8.66 0.59
C ASP A 181 34.64 -9.35 -0.74
N ILE A 182 34.45 -8.62 -1.84
CA ILE A 182 34.43 -9.14 -3.20
C ILE A 182 35.62 -8.54 -3.95
N GLN A 183 36.66 -9.35 -4.17
CA GLN A 183 37.86 -9.02 -4.93
C GLN A 183 37.62 -9.43 -6.39
N LEU A 184 37.10 -8.52 -7.20
CA LEU A 184 36.73 -8.80 -8.59
C LEU A 184 37.94 -9.16 -9.46
N SER A 185 39.08 -8.48 -9.27
CA SER A 185 40.31 -8.78 -9.96
C SER A 185 40.84 -10.20 -9.68
N ASP A 186 40.70 -10.66 -8.45
CA ASP A 186 41.18 -11.96 -7.97
C ASP A 186 40.12 -13.06 -8.10
N ARG A 187 38.88 -12.68 -8.49
CA ARG A 187 37.71 -13.56 -8.58
C ARG A 187 37.44 -14.30 -7.28
N ARG A 188 37.52 -13.59 -6.16
CA ARG A 188 37.36 -14.14 -4.81
C ARG A 188 36.32 -13.38 -4.03
N VAL A 189 35.55 -14.11 -3.24
CA VAL A 189 34.62 -13.55 -2.26
C VAL A 189 34.93 -14.12 -0.90
N THR A 190 35.04 -13.25 0.09
CA THR A 190 35.03 -13.61 1.50
C THR A 190 33.70 -13.21 2.13
N ALA A 191 32.93 -14.18 2.56
CA ALA A 191 31.65 -13.96 3.26
C ALA A 191 31.83 -14.17 4.76
N LYS A 192 31.44 -13.18 5.56
CA LYS A 192 31.39 -13.25 7.03
C LYS A 192 29.95 -13.09 7.50
N VAL A 193 29.45 -14.02 8.27
CA VAL A 193 28.11 -14.00 8.82
C VAL A 193 28.16 -14.14 10.32
N ALA A 194 27.95 -13.05 11.05
CA ALA A 194 27.88 -13.03 12.50
C ALA A 194 26.44 -13.13 12.98
N THR A 195 26.24 -13.82 14.10
CA THR A 195 24.94 -13.97 14.74
C THR A 195 24.86 -13.10 15.98
N GLN A 196 23.84 -12.23 16.05
CA GLN A 196 23.59 -11.42 17.24
C GLN A 196 23.19 -12.29 18.44
N ARG A 197 23.66 -11.89 19.64
CA ARG A 197 23.25 -12.52 20.91
C ARG A 197 21.76 -12.35 21.13
N SER A 198 21.11 -13.42 21.58
CA SER A 198 19.70 -13.41 21.98
C SER A 198 19.59 -13.05 23.48
N ALA A 199 18.43 -12.52 23.87
CA ALA A 199 18.05 -12.39 25.27
C ALA A 199 17.91 -13.76 25.98
N SER A 200 17.85 -14.87 25.24
CA SER A 200 17.77 -16.23 25.76
C SER A 200 19.10 -16.98 25.56
N PRO A 201 19.93 -17.17 26.60
CA PRO A 201 21.20 -17.88 26.46
C PRO A 201 21.08 -19.30 25.93
N ALA A 202 19.96 -19.98 26.18
CA ALA A 202 19.71 -21.32 25.67
C ALA A 202 19.59 -21.37 24.12
N ARG A 203 19.06 -20.33 23.49
CA ARG A 203 19.01 -20.21 22.01
C ARG A 203 20.39 -19.90 21.43
N ASP A 204 21.26 -19.27 22.21
CA ASP A 204 22.58 -18.87 21.74
C ASP A 204 23.57 -20.04 21.66
N LEU A 205 23.41 -21.09 22.49
CA LEU A 205 24.35 -22.22 22.56
C LEU A 205 24.63 -22.90 21.21
N LEU A 206 23.69 -22.87 20.30
CA LEU A 206 23.80 -23.51 18.97
C LEU A 206 24.02 -22.51 17.81
N GLN A 207 23.84 -21.22 18.05
CA GLN A 207 23.75 -20.23 16.97
C GLN A 207 24.82 -19.14 17.06
N LEU A 208 25.39 -18.87 18.23
CA LEU A 208 26.43 -17.84 18.37
C LEU A 208 27.68 -18.21 17.59
N GLY A 209 28.32 -17.20 17.03
CA GLY A 209 29.56 -17.27 16.32
C GLY A 209 29.55 -16.56 14.99
N GLU A 210 30.70 -16.45 14.42
CA GLU A 210 30.91 -15.94 13.05
C GLU A 210 31.26 -17.11 12.17
N ASP A 211 30.55 -17.21 11.03
CA ASP A 211 30.90 -18.12 9.94
C ASP A 211 31.70 -17.31 8.91
N THR A 212 32.91 -17.73 8.58
CA THR A 212 33.72 -17.12 7.52
C THR A 212 33.97 -18.15 6.43
N LYS A 213 33.69 -17.78 5.18
CA LYS A 213 33.88 -18.62 4.01
C LYS A 213 34.50 -17.84 2.87
N GLU A 214 35.34 -18.52 2.10
CA GLU A 214 35.95 -17.99 0.89
C GLU A 214 35.53 -18.82 -0.32
N PHE A 215 35.26 -18.15 -1.44
CA PHE A 215 34.83 -18.76 -2.68
C PHE A 215 35.60 -18.16 -3.86
N GLU A 216 35.89 -18.99 -4.84
CA GLU A 216 36.26 -18.52 -6.20
C GLU A 216 34.97 -18.28 -6.98
N ILE A 217 34.90 -17.12 -7.66
CA ILE A 217 33.72 -16.70 -8.40
C ILE A 217 34.06 -16.54 -9.89
N PRO A 218 33.06 -16.63 -10.81
CA PRO A 218 33.25 -16.22 -12.21
C PRO A 218 33.70 -14.77 -12.33
N ALA A 219 34.21 -14.40 -13.47
CA ALA A 219 34.47 -13.00 -13.77
C ALA A 219 33.15 -12.23 -13.79
N ILE A 220 33.09 -11.12 -13.05
CA ILE A 220 31.98 -10.19 -12.98
C ILE A 220 32.55 -8.80 -13.21
N ALA A 221 31.89 -8.00 -14.05
CA ALA A 221 32.25 -6.61 -14.28
C ALA A 221 31.08 -5.70 -13.95
N PHE A 222 31.37 -4.51 -13.45
CA PHE A 222 30.39 -3.49 -13.14
C PHE A 222 30.77 -2.15 -13.78
N ASN A 223 29.90 -1.61 -14.63
CA ASN A 223 30.01 -0.26 -15.18
C ASN A 223 29.17 0.76 -14.43
N ALA A 224 28.18 0.28 -13.73
CA ALA A 224 27.37 0.93 -12.71
C ALA A 224 26.75 -0.18 -11.86
N ILE A 225 26.42 0.09 -10.61
CA ILE A 225 25.81 -0.91 -9.72
C ILE A 225 24.41 -0.46 -9.36
N VAL A 226 23.41 -1.22 -9.80
CA VAL A 226 22.06 -1.12 -9.23
C VAL A 226 22.04 -1.99 -7.99
N PHE A 227 22.12 -1.36 -6.82
CA PHE A 227 22.09 -2.01 -5.52
C PHE A 227 20.65 -2.04 -5.00
N ARG A 228 20.14 -3.23 -4.67
CA ARG A 228 18.80 -3.41 -4.10
C ARG A 228 18.88 -4.15 -2.79
N LEU A 229 17.97 -3.78 -1.87
CA LEU A 229 17.68 -4.50 -0.64
C LEU A 229 16.27 -5.04 -0.72
N ALA A 230 16.07 -6.29 -0.28
CA ALA A 230 14.83 -7.06 -0.32
C ALA A 230 14.27 -7.32 -1.73
N ALA A 231 15.11 -7.21 -2.77
CA ALA A 231 14.70 -7.51 -4.14
C ALA A 231 15.82 -8.20 -4.95
N GLY A 232 15.42 -9.17 -5.76
CA GLY A 232 16.26 -9.83 -6.77
C GLY A 232 16.21 -9.15 -8.12
N ILE A 233 17.14 -9.58 -8.99
CA ILE A 233 17.23 -9.10 -10.38
C ILE A 233 16.05 -9.57 -11.23
N ASP A 234 15.42 -10.66 -10.84
CA ASP A 234 14.22 -11.25 -11.47
C ASP A 234 12.90 -10.67 -10.95
N GLY A 235 12.97 -9.68 -10.07
CA GLY A 235 11.80 -9.10 -9.42
C GLY A 235 11.30 -9.87 -8.18
N SER A 236 11.98 -10.93 -7.76
CA SER A 236 11.67 -11.60 -6.49
C SER A 236 11.81 -10.66 -5.30
N ARG A 237 11.02 -10.87 -4.24
CA ARG A 237 10.99 -10.04 -3.02
C ARG A 237 11.31 -10.89 -1.80
N TRP A 238 11.71 -10.22 -0.72
CA TRP A 238 12.08 -10.86 0.53
C TRP A 238 11.28 -10.32 1.72
N ASP A 239 11.05 -11.18 2.72
CA ASP A 239 10.30 -10.85 3.93
C ASP A 239 11.24 -10.82 5.13
N GLY A 240 11.48 -9.64 5.65
CA GLY A 240 12.36 -9.46 6.80
C GLY A 240 12.78 -8.03 7.03
N ARG A 241 13.58 -7.84 8.09
CA ARG A 241 14.12 -6.53 8.45
C ARG A 241 15.56 -6.39 8.00
N ILE A 242 15.89 -5.20 7.52
CA ILE A 242 17.26 -4.80 7.17
C ILE A 242 17.58 -3.51 7.92
N ALA A 243 18.83 -3.39 8.40
CA ALA A 243 19.33 -2.19 9.09
C ALA A 243 20.78 -1.90 8.70
N ALA A 244 21.16 -0.62 8.79
CA ALA A 244 22.50 -0.11 8.59
C ALA A 244 23.20 -0.67 7.34
N PRO A 245 22.61 -0.53 6.14
CA PRO A 245 23.26 -0.98 4.92
C PRO A 245 24.45 -0.07 4.56
N GLU A 246 25.55 -0.71 4.17
CA GLU A 246 26.74 -0.06 3.63
C GLU A 246 27.22 -0.77 2.36
N ILE A 247 27.79 -0.02 1.45
CA ILE A 247 28.51 -0.53 0.30
C ILE A 247 29.77 0.32 0.07
N VAL A 248 30.89 -0.35 -0.17
CA VAL A 248 32.16 0.29 -0.52
C VAL A 248 32.55 -0.20 -1.90
N ILE A 249 32.83 0.73 -2.80
CA ILE A 249 33.26 0.46 -4.17
C ILE A 249 34.66 1.08 -4.30
N ASP A 250 35.71 0.24 -4.35
CA ASP A 250 37.10 0.63 -4.17
C ASP A 250 37.27 1.52 -2.93
N ASP A 251 37.47 2.84 -3.10
CA ASP A 251 37.62 3.80 -1.99
C ASP A 251 36.35 4.61 -1.68
N ALA A 252 35.28 4.45 -2.47
CA ALA A 252 34.02 5.17 -2.29
C ALA A 252 33.10 4.43 -1.32
N THR A 253 32.73 5.09 -0.22
CA THR A 253 31.88 4.51 0.82
C THR A 253 30.50 5.15 0.80
N HIS A 254 29.45 4.33 0.77
CA HIS A 254 28.06 4.72 0.87
C HIS A 254 27.41 4.02 2.06
N ILE A 255 26.83 4.81 2.98
CA ILE A 255 26.19 4.32 4.21
C ILE A 255 24.85 5.03 4.36
N TRP A 256 23.80 4.28 4.72
CA TRP A 256 22.47 4.79 4.98
C TRP A 256 21.98 4.40 6.37
N SER A 257 21.23 5.31 7.01
CA SER A 257 20.49 5.03 8.25
C SER A 257 19.00 5.05 7.98
N PHE A 258 18.31 4.02 8.41
CA PHE A 258 16.85 3.99 8.34
C PHE A 258 16.17 4.68 9.55
N ALA A 259 16.96 5.21 10.48
CA ALA A 259 16.48 6.06 11.57
C ALA A 259 16.16 7.50 11.15
N ASP A 260 16.74 7.95 10.02
CA ASP A 260 16.60 9.31 9.53
C ASP A 260 15.48 9.41 8.49
N ASP A 261 14.93 10.62 8.31
CA ASP A 261 13.91 10.92 7.29
C ASP A 261 12.72 9.92 7.27
N MET A 262 12.15 9.62 8.46
CA MET A 262 11.10 8.60 8.62
C MET A 262 9.87 8.78 7.74
N GLU A 263 9.56 10.01 7.34
CA GLU A 263 8.42 10.38 6.50
C GLU A 263 8.76 10.35 5.00
N SER A 264 10.03 10.17 4.65
CA SER A 264 10.50 10.17 3.26
C SER A 264 10.57 8.77 2.67
N ALA A 265 10.17 8.62 1.40
CA ALA A 265 10.45 7.43 0.60
C ALA A 265 11.91 7.37 0.10
N VAL A 266 12.72 8.40 0.39
CA VAL A 266 14.12 8.48 0.00
C VAL A 266 14.97 8.70 1.24
N VAL A 267 16.00 7.88 1.40
CA VAL A 267 16.98 7.96 2.50
C VAL A 267 18.25 8.61 1.98
N LYS A 268 18.63 9.73 2.61
CA LYS A 268 19.89 10.38 2.32
C LYS A 268 21.06 9.59 2.90
N PRO A 269 22.22 9.54 2.23
CA PRO A 269 23.36 8.84 2.77
C PRO A 269 23.96 9.59 3.99
N ILE A 270 24.45 8.82 4.99
CA ILE A 270 25.31 9.34 6.06
C ILE A 270 26.72 9.57 5.51
N SER A 271 27.15 8.72 4.60
CA SER A 271 28.43 8.81 3.87
C SER A 271 28.16 8.53 2.39
N GLY A 272 28.90 9.22 1.53
CA GLY A 272 28.65 9.19 0.07
C GLY A 272 27.66 10.24 -0.39
N ASP A 273 27.25 10.16 -1.63
CA ASP A 273 26.40 11.16 -2.32
C ASP A 273 25.15 10.55 -2.97
N THR A 274 24.96 9.23 -2.86
CA THR A 274 23.86 8.51 -3.52
C THR A 274 22.73 8.24 -2.55
N GLU A 275 21.53 8.70 -2.91
CA GLU A 275 20.29 8.44 -2.15
C GLU A 275 19.83 6.98 -2.38
N LEU A 276 19.15 6.42 -1.36
CA LEU A 276 18.52 5.11 -1.41
C LEU A 276 16.99 5.30 -1.41
N ALA A 277 16.33 4.92 -2.48
CA ALA A 277 14.89 5.05 -2.64
C ALA A 277 14.13 3.81 -2.17
N PHE A 278 13.05 3.98 -1.42
CA PHE A 278 12.10 2.91 -1.10
C PHE A 278 10.98 2.85 -2.14
N TYR A 279 10.66 1.64 -2.53
CA TYR A 279 9.52 1.31 -3.37
C TYR A 279 8.51 0.51 -2.56
N GLN A 280 7.23 0.72 -2.79
CA GLN A 280 6.09 0.09 -2.08
C GLN A 280 6.13 0.28 -0.54
N LEU A 281 6.88 1.27 -0.06
CA LEU A 281 6.98 1.72 1.33
C LEU A 281 7.10 0.59 2.37
N PRO A 282 8.30 0.07 2.64
CA PRO A 282 8.52 -0.86 3.74
C PRO A 282 8.19 -0.20 5.09
N ALA A 283 7.77 -0.98 6.08
CA ALA A 283 7.51 -0.45 7.41
C ALA A 283 8.79 0.11 8.04
N ARG A 284 8.74 1.38 8.45
CA ARG A 284 9.83 2.12 9.08
C ARG A 284 9.57 2.26 10.59
N GLY A 285 10.54 2.74 11.36
CA GLY A 285 10.41 2.89 12.80
C GLY A 285 10.17 1.55 13.51
N VAL A 286 10.77 0.48 13.01
CA VAL A 286 10.75 -0.85 13.63
C VAL A 286 12.07 -1.15 14.31
N THR A 287 12.04 -2.00 15.33
CA THR A 287 13.23 -2.30 16.14
C THR A 287 14.36 -2.89 15.31
N GLY A 288 15.54 -2.27 15.44
CA GLY A 288 16.80 -2.68 14.84
C GLY A 288 17.59 -3.68 15.67
N PRO A 289 18.82 -4.04 15.22
CA PRO A 289 19.68 -4.99 15.92
C PRO A 289 20.16 -4.50 17.30
N HIS A 290 20.16 -3.20 17.54
CA HIS A 290 20.65 -2.59 18.77
C HIS A 290 19.56 -2.31 19.82
N TRP A 291 18.31 -2.66 19.53
CA TRP A 291 17.19 -2.48 20.47
C TRP A 291 17.40 -3.31 21.75
N ASN A 292 17.41 -2.63 22.89
CA ASN A 292 17.65 -3.22 24.20
C ASN A 292 16.38 -3.45 25.05
N GLY A 293 15.20 -3.04 24.53
CA GLY A 293 13.92 -3.20 25.22
C GLY A 293 13.52 -2.05 26.16
N GLU A 294 14.36 -1.04 26.35
CA GLU A 294 14.09 0.08 27.27
C GLU A 294 13.14 1.12 26.66
N HIS A 295 13.28 1.38 25.35
CA HIS A 295 12.48 2.35 24.62
C HIS A 295 11.46 1.68 23.72
N GLN A 296 10.21 2.14 23.80
CA GLN A 296 9.08 1.55 23.06
C GLN A 296 8.70 2.35 21.80
N ARG A 297 9.36 3.48 21.55
CA ARG A 297 9.10 4.38 20.43
C ARG A 297 10.39 4.77 19.74
N TRP A 298 10.35 4.84 18.41
CA TRP A 298 11.49 5.29 17.60
C TRP A 298 11.91 6.74 17.95
N THR A 299 10.97 7.61 18.33
CA THR A 299 11.25 9.00 18.72
C THR A 299 12.09 9.13 20.00
N GLU A 300 12.15 8.09 20.82
CA GLU A 300 12.92 8.07 22.08
C GLU A 300 14.35 7.58 21.87
N ALA A 301 14.57 6.67 20.94
CA ALA A 301 15.88 6.08 20.65
C ALA A 301 15.97 5.68 19.15
N PRO A 302 16.09 6.67 18.24
CA PRO A 302 16.05 6.41 16.78
C PRO A 302 17.08 5.36 16.34
N ASP A 303 18.28 5.37 16.91
CA ASP A 303 19.37 4.43 16.65
C ASP A 303 19.08 2.96 17.04
N GLN A 304 18.04 2.73 17.83
CA GLN A 304 17.56 1.39 18.18
C GLN A 304 16.35 0.96 17.33
N TRP A 305 15.80 1.88 16.54
CA TRP A 305 14.64 1.69 15.66
C TRP A 305 15.03 2.01 14.21
N ASP A 306 16.24 1.63 13.83
CA ASP A 306 16.91 1.94 12.59
C ASP A 306 16.70 0.89 11.48
N ALA A 307 15.71 0.01 11.63
CA ALA A 307 15.42 -1.00 10.64
C ALA A 307 14.24 -0.59 9.72
N ALA A 308 14.27 -1.13 8.50
CA ALA A 308 13.13 -1.20 7.61
C ALA A 308 12.64 -2.65 7.49
N HIS A 309 11.33 -2.87 7.56
CA HIS A 309 10.70 -4.18 7.46
C HIS A 309 10.03 -4.31 6.11
N PHE A 310 10.55 -5.18 5.28
CA PHE A 310 10.13 -5.44 3.91
C PHE A 310 9.20 -6.64 3.86
N HIS A 311 8.17 -6.56 2.99
CA HIS A 311 7.24 -7.67 2.76
C HIS A 311 6.97 -7.81 1.26
N HIS A 312 6.82 -9.04 0.81
CA HIS A 312 6.56 -9.34 -0.61
C HIS A 312 5.15 -8.95 -1.07
N ASP A 313 4.25 -8.63 -0.15
CA ASP A 313 2.85 -8.27 -0.39
C ASP A 313 2.52 -6.80 -0.04
N ASP A 314 3.51 -5.98 0.28
CA ASP A 314 3.33 -4.53 0.39
C ASP A 314 2.88 -3.95 -0.96
N LEU A 315 1.84 -3.12 -0.95
CA LEU A 315 1.41 -2.36 -2.12
C LEU A 315 0.98 -0.95 -1.71
N TYR A 316 1.80 0.02 -2.04
CA TYR A 316 1.52 1.44 -1.84
C TYR A 316 1.05 2.12 -3.13
N ASP A 317 1.69 1.84 -4.26
CA ASP A 317 1.37 2.41 -5.57
C ASP A 317 1.28 1.29 -6.60
N ALA A 318 0.13 1.20 -7.26
CA ALA A 318 -0.07 0.26 -8.36
C ALA A 318 0.88 0.52 -9.54
N GLY A 319 1.40 1.75 -9.66
CA GLY A 319 2.32 2.15 -10.73
C GLY A 319 1.68 2.18 -12.10
N TRP A 320 0.34 2.25 -12.16
CA TRP A 320 -0.39 2.26 -13.43
C TRP A 320 -0.23 3.59 -14.16
N THR A 321 -0.31 3.52 -15.48
CA THR A 321 -0.37 4.71 -16.33
C THR A 321 -1.81 5.25 -16.33
N PRO A 322 -2.02 6.59 -16.22
CA PRO A 322 -3.35 7.17 -16.34
C PRO A 322 -4.02 6.77 -17.66
N THR A 323 -5.21 6.19 -17.56
CA THR A 323 -6.04 5.88 -18.73
C THR A 323 -6.73 7.13 -19.26
N LEU A 324 -7.08 8.05 -18.35
CA LEU A 324 -7.65 9.35 -18.66
C LEU A 324 -7.10 10.41 -17.71
N THR A 325 -6.80 11.59 -18.25
CA THR A 325 -6.59 12.83 -17.49
C THR A 325 -7.65 13.83 -17.93
N LEU A 326 -8.40 14.40 -16.97
CA LEU A 326 -9.54 15.28 -17.22
C LEU A 326 -9.46 16.53 -16.34
N ASP A 327 -9.58 17.69 -16.97
CA ASP A 327 -9.80 18.96 -16.25
C ASP A 327 -11.29 19.08 -15.95
N LEU A 328 -11.65 19.17 -14.66
CA LEU A 328 -13.04 19.31 -14.25
C LEU A 328 -13.56 20.71 -14.57
N PRO A 329 -14.86 20.86 -14.95
CA PRO A 329 -15.48 22.18 -15.08
C PRO A 329 -15.42 22.98 -13.78
N GLU A 330 -15.11 24.29 -13.83
CA GLU A 330 -15.08 25.17 -12.66
C GLU A 330 -16.45 25.32 -11.98
N GLU A 331 -17.53 25.23 -12.76
CA GLU A 331 -18.93 25.32 -12.30
C GLU A 331 -19.46 24.01 -11.73
N LEU A 332 -18.66 22.96 -11.67
CA LEU A 332 -19.10 21.67 -11.16
C LEU A 332 -19.49 21.78 -9.67
N PRO A 333 -20.73 21.45 -9.28
CA PRO A 333 -21.14 21.53 -7.89
C PRO A 333 -20.32 20.60 -6.99
N SER A 334 -20.10 21.00 -5.73
CA SER A 334 -19.56 20.09 -4.73
C SER A 334 -20.40 18.83 -4.60
N GLY A 335 -19.77 17.67 -4.44
CA GLY A 335 -20.49 16.40 -4.40
C GLY A 335 -19.58 15.17 -4.51
N ILE A 336 -20.21 14.02 -4.50
CA ILE A 336 -19.60 12.72 -4.75
C ILE A 336 -19.76 12.41 -6.24
N TYR A 337 -18.68 12.04 -6.90
CA TYR A 337 -18.68 11.73 -8.34
C TYR A 337 -18.05 10.37 -8.57
N CYS A 338 -18.40 9.74 -9.70
CA CYS A 338 -17.76 8.51 -10.14
C CYS A 338 -17.39 8.60 -11.63
N PHE A 339 -16.22 8.09 -11.97
CA PHE A 339 -16.02 7.59 -13.32
C PHE A 339 -16.74 6.26 -13.45
N ARG A 340 -17.74 6.21 -14.32
CA ARG A 340 -18.51 5.02 -14.63
C ARG A 340 -18.07 4.46 -15.97
N TYR A 341 -17.39 3.32 -15.95
CA TYR A 341 -17.06 2.57 -17.15
C TYR A 341 -18.14 1.51 -17.42
N GLN A 342 -18.58 1.41 -18.66
CA GLN A 342 -19.55 0.41 -19.12
C GLN A 342 -19.04 -0.18 -20.44
N GLY A 343 -18.74 -1.48 -20.45
CA GLY A 343 -18.23 -2.20 -21.62
C GLY A 343 -18.61 -3.68 -21.59
N ASP A 344 -18.11 -4.43 -22.58
CA ASP A 344 -18.41 -5.86 -22.73
C ASP A 344 -17.92 -6.70 -21.54
N ALA A 345 -16.85 -6.25 -20.87
CA ALA A 345 -16.29 -6.92 -19.67
C ALA A 345 -17.01 -6.53 -18.36
N GLY A 346 -18.09 -5.73 -18.42
CA GLY A 346 -18.89 -5.31 -17.26
C GLY A 346 -18.87 -3.81 -17.00
N THR A 347 -19.27 -3.46 -15.78
CA THR A 347 -19.36 -2.07 -15.32
C THR A 347 -18.52 -1.89 -14.06
N ASP A 348 -17.80 -0.75 -13.96
CA ASP A 348 -17.16 -0.30 -12.72
C ASP A 348 -17.48 1.18 -12.45
N ARG A 349 -17.54 1.56 -11.17
CA ARG A 349 -17.74 2.93 -10.70
C ARG A 349 -16.66 3.30 -9.73
N VAL A 350 -15.77 4.20 -10.12
CA VAL A 350 -14.63 4.64 -9.32
C VAL A 350 -14.94 6.01 -8.72
N PRO A 351 -15.23 6.12 -7.42
CA PRO A 351 -15.63 7.37 -6.80
C PRO A 351 -14.45 8.29 -6.49
N PHE A 352 -14.78 9.59 -6.45
CA PHE A 352 -13.93 10.66 -5.95
C PHE A 352 -14.80 11.82 -5.43
N PHE A 353 -14.19 12.78 -4.75
CA PHE A 353 -14.88 13.88 -4.09
C PHE A 353 -14.53 15.22 -4.74
N VAL A 354 -15.56 16.03 -5.03
CA VAL A 354 -15.37 17.36 -5.58
C VAL A 354 -15.78 18.38 -4.54
N ARG A 355 -14.85 19.26 -4.18
CA ARG A 355 -15.07 20.45 -3.35
C ARG A 355 -15.47 21.63 -4.20
N PRO A 356 -16.05 22.70 -3.63
CA PRO A 356 -16.29 23.93 -4.36
C PRO A 356 -14.98 24.48 -4.98
N ALA A 357 -15.10 25.10 -6.17
CA ALA A 357 -13.99 25.84 -6.76
C ALA A 357 -13.45 26.89 -5.76
N ALA A 358 -12.17 27.25 -5.85
CA ALA A 358 -11.55 28.20 -4.93
C ALA A 358 -12.26 29.58 -4.88
N THR A 359 -12.93 29.95 -5.97
CA THR A 359 -13.67 31.23 -6.12
C THR A 359 -15.16 31.10 -5.87
N ALA A 360 -15.67 29.88 -5.63
CA ALA A 360 -17.10 29.64 -5.46
C ALA A 360 -17.59 30.03 -4.06
N THR A 361 -18.90 30.31 -3.97
CA THR A 361 -19.56 30.49 -2.67
C THR A 361 -19.77 29.11 -2.02
N HIS A 362 -19.33 28.99 -0.77
CA HIS A 362 -19.53 27.78 0.01
C HIS A 362 -20.95 27.69 0.59
N SER A 363 -21.43 26.47 0.80
CA SER A 363 -22.61 26.20 1.61
C SER A 363 -22.33 26.48 3.10
N ASP A 364 -23.39 26.68 3.92
CA ASP A 364 -23.23 26.80 5.38
C ASP A 364 -22.82 25.45 6.03
N ILE A 365 -23.07 24.34 5.35
CA ILE A 365 -22.92 22.98 5.86
C ILE A 365 -21.96 22.19 4.96
N ALA A 366 -21.06 21.40 5.57
CA ALA A 366 -20.31 20.39 4.84
C ALA A 366 -20.54 19.00 5.43
N LEU A 367 -20.60 18.00 4.56
CA LEU A 367 -20.49 16.59 4.91
C LEU A 367 -19.02 16.20 4.81
N LEU A 368 -18.44 15.77 5.94
CA LEU A 368 -17.05 15.35 6.05
C LEU A 368 -16.93 13.85 5.78
N MET A 369 -16.30 13.53 4.65
CA MET A 369 -16.08 12.15 4.22
C MET A 369 -14.85 11.57 4.95
N PRO A 370 -15.00 10.47 5.71
CA PRO A 370 -13.93 9.92 6.54
C PRO A 370 -12.92 9.10 5.72
N THR A 371 -12.18 9.77 4.82
CA THR A 371 -11.27 9.12 3.87
C THR A 371 -10.09 8.42 4.54
N CYS A 372 -9.63 8.88 5.71
CA CYS A 372 -8.63 8.17 6.50
C CYS A 372 -9.15 6.79 6.95
N THR A 373 -10.41 6.74 7.38
CA THR A 373 -11.07 5.48 7.75
C THR A 373 -11.24 4.57 6.53
N TYR A 374 -11.66 5.11 5.39
CA TYR A 374 -11.75 4.32 4.15
C TYR A 374 -10.42 3.67 3.79
N MET A 375 -9.31 4.41 3.95
CA MET A 375 -7.99 3.87 3.67
C MET A 375 -7.54 2.83 4.71
N ALA A 376 -7.87 3.00 5.99
CA ALA A 376 -7.54 2.02 7.02
C ALA A 376 -8.20 0.65 6.74
N TYR A 377 -9.41 0.67 6.21
CA TYR A 377 -10.17 -0.53 5.84
C TYR A 377 -10.05 -0.91 4.35
N ALA A 378 -9.24 -0.22 3.58
CA ALA A 378 -9.12 -0.45 2.14
C ALA A 378 -8.79 -1.91 1.82
N ASN A 379 -9.63 -2.54 1.00
CA ASN A 379 -9.48 -3.93 0.55
C ASN A 379 -9.49 -4.97 1.69
N HIS A 380 -10.12 -4.68 2.84
CA HIS A 380 -10.23 -5.64 3.93
C HIS A 380 -11.03 -6.89 3.52
N ARG A 381 -10.64 -8.03 4.07
CA ARG A 381 -11.26 -9.33 3.80
C ARG A 381 -12.03 -9.89 4.99
N MET A 382 -12.36 -9.05 5.99
CA MET A 382 -13.04 -9.47 7.23
C MET A 382 -14.38 -10.15 6.95
N LEU A 383 -15.13 -9.71 5.92
CA LEU A 383 -16.40 -10.31 5.54
C LEU A 383 -16.25 -11.68 4.87
N ILE A 384 -15.07 -11.97 4.32
CA ILE A 384 -14.77 -13.19 3.57
C ILE A 384 -14.08 -14.21 4.49
N GLU A 385 -13.05 -13.78 5.20
CA GLU A 385 -12.17 -14.63 6.00
C GLU A 385 -12.64 -14.74 7.47
N GLY A 386 -13.34 -13.72 7.99
CA GLY A 386 -13.92 -13.66 9.33
C GLY A 386 -15.32 -14.25 9.41
N ALA A 387 -15.47 -15.51 9.06
CA ALA A 387 -16.75 -16.23 8.84
C ALA A 387 -17.80 -16.16 9.97
N ASP A 388 -17.47 -15.62 11.14
CA ASP A 388 -18.31 -15.58 12.32
C ASP A 388 -19.05 -14.24 12.52
N PHE A 389 -18.83 -13.26 11.64
CA PHE A 389 -19.60 -12.02 11.65
C PHE A 389 -21.02 -12.31 11.12
N VAL A 390 -21.94 -12.50 12.05
CA VAL A 390 -23.35 -12.81 11.77
C VAL A 390 -23.95 -11.71 10.89
N GLY A 391 -24.43 -12.07 9.70
CA GLY A 391 -25.07 -11.17 8.74
C GLY A 391 -24.19 -10.77 7.53
N ALA A 392 -22.86 -10.82 7.65
CA ALA A 392 -21.96 -10.44 6.56
C ALA A 392 -22.06 -11.38 5.34
N ARG A 393 -22.25 -12.68 5.56
CA ARG A 393 -22.33 -13.70 4.48
C ARG A 393 -23.50 -13.50 3.50
N ASN A 394 -24.54 -12.80 3.89
CA ASN A 394 -25.74 -12.61 3.06
C ASN A 394 -25.63 -11.42 2.10
N ASN A 395 -24.55 -10.64 2.20
CA ASN A 395 -24.36 -9.40 1.45
C ASN A 395 -23.06 -9.39 0.62
N LEU A 396 -22.47 -10.55 0.34
CA LEU A 396 -21.27 -10.62 -0.52
C LEU A 396 -21.59 -10.11 -1.94
N ARG A 397 -20.71 -9.27 -2.44
CA ARG A 397 -20.77 -8.65 -3.76
C ARG A 397 -19.63 -9.16 -4.66
N PRO A 398 -19.67 -8.91 -5.97
CA PRO A 398 -18.57 -9.25 -6.88
C PRO A 398 -17.21 -8.71 -6.42
N GLU A 399 -17.18 -7.53 -5.81
CA GLU A 399 -15.98 -6.91 -5.22
C GLU A 399 -15.36 -7.80 -4.12
N HIS A 400 -16.16 -8.40 -3.26
CA HIS A 400 -15.67 -9.29 -2.20
C HIS A 400 -15.08 -10.59 -2.77
N GLN A 401 -15.72 -11.17 -3.80
CA GLN A 401 -15.18 -12.33 -4.48
C GLN A 401 -13.84 -12.00 -5.13
N TYR A 402 -13.77 -10.87 -5.84
CA TYR A 402 -12.55 -10.40 -6.47
C TYR A 402 -11.42 -10.21 -5.43
N LEU A 403 -11.70 -9.60 -4.29
CA LEU A 403 -10.73 -9.43 -3.20
C LEU A 403 -10.24 -10.75 -2.60
N ALA A 404 -11.10 -11.78 -2.57
CA ALA A 404 -10.71 -13.11 -2.09
C ALA A 404 -9.69 -13.78 -3.03
N GLU A 405 -9.82 -13.53 -4.33
CA GLU A 405 -8.99 -14.12 -5.38
C GLU A 405 -7.72 -13.29 -5.65
N HIS A 406 -7.74 -11.97 -5.35
CA HIS A 406 -6.68 -11.00 -5.67
C HIS A 406 -6.09 -10.34 -4.42
N ARG A 407 -5.20 -11.06 -3.73
CA ARG A 407 -4.45 -10.49 -2.58
C ARG A 407 -3.39 -9.47 -3.02
N ASP A 408 -3.00 -9.50 -4.27
CA ASP A 408 -2.10 -8.55 -4.92
C ASP A 408 -2.64 -7.10 -4.99
N LEU A 409 -3.95 -6.89 -4.75
CA LEU A 409 -4.54 -5.56 -4.53
C LEU A 409 -4.10 -4.88 -3.22
N GLY A 410 -3.25 -5.53 -2.45
CA GLY A 410 -2.73 -5.05 -1.17
C GLY A 410 -3.70 -5.28 0.00
N LEU A 411 -3.14 -5.21 1.19
CA LEU A 411 -3.82 -5.51 2.45
C LEU A 411 -4.39 -4.24 3.10
N SER A 412 -5.33 -4.41 4.02
CA SER A 412 -5.83 -3.37 4.92
C SER A 412 -5.00 -3.33 6.21
N HIS A 413 -5.14 -2.26 7.00
CA HIS A 413 -4.53 -2.20 8.34
C HIS A 413 -5.06 -3.26 9.32
N TYR A 414 -6.20 -3.89 9.01
CA TYR A 414 -6.83 -4.93 9.84
C TYR A 414 -6.35 -6.34 9.51
N GLU A 415 -5.47 -6.47 8.53
CA GLU A 415 -4.89 -7.74 8.11
C GLU A 415 -3.43 -7.85 8.59
N LYS A 416 -2.83 -8.98 8.32
CA LYS A 416 -1.44 -9.27 8.65
C LYS A 416 -0.72 -9.84 7.43
N HIS A 417 0.54 -9.48 7.33
CA HIS A 417 1.46 -10.16 6.42
C HIS A 417 1.62 -11.65 6.78
N PRO A 418 2.07 -12.51 5.87
CA PRO A 418 2.28 -13.94 6.13
C PRO A 418 3.25 -14.25 7.27
N ASP A 419 4.12 -13.30 7.62
CA ASP A 419 5.02 -13.39 8.76
C ASP A 419 4.35 -13.05 10.12
N GLY A 420 3.10 -12.60 10.08
CA GLY A 420 2.28 -12.23 11.24
C GLY A 420 2.47 -10.80 11.73
N SER A 421 3.25 -9.96 11.05
CA SER A 421 3.34 -8.53 11.32
C SER A 421 2.11 -7.78 10.83
N GLY A 422 1.82 -6.62 11.43
CA GLY A 422 0.73 -5.73 11.01
C GLY A 422 1.09 -4.94 9.76
N VAL A 423 0.08 -4.55 9.00
CA VAL A 423 0.20 -3.69 7.82
C VAL A 423 0.33 -2.24 8.25
N MET A 424 1.45 -1.58 7.94
CA MET A 424 1.77 -0.21 8.38
C MET A 424 1.19 0.87 7.47
N PHE A 425 1.12 0.61 6.17
CA PHE A 425 0.69 1.60 5.18
C PHE A 425 -0.53 1.13 4.42
N SER A 426 -1.42 2.04 4.11
CA SER A 426 -2.48 1.89 3.13
C SER A 426 -2.39 3.02 2.10
N SER A 427 -3.02 2.86 0.95
CA SER A 427 -2.93 3.84 -0.13
C SER A 427 -4.19 3.87 -0.96
N ARG A 428 -4.50 5.07 -1.51
CA ARG A 428 -5.50 5.28 -2.55
C ARG A 428 -4.96 5.07 -3.97
N ARG A 429 -3.63 4.98 -4.13
CA ARG A 429 -2.96 4.77 -5.43
C ARG A 429 -3.01 3.32 -5.90
N ARG A 430 -4.12 2.67 -5.61
CA ARG A 430 -4.44 1.30 -5.99
C ARG A 430 -5.97 1.14 -6.07
N PRO A 431 -6.51 0.14 -6.76
CA PRO A 431 -7.94 -0.12 -6.70
C PRO A 431 -8.39 -0.41 -5.26
N VAL A 432 -9.33 0.38 -4.74
CA VAL A 432 -9.97 0.22 -3.42
C VAL A 432 -11.42 -0.16 -3.63
N LEU A 433 -11.71 -1.47 -3.54
CA LEU A 433 -13.02 -2.00 -3.96
C LEU A 433 -14.14 -1.70 -2.96
N GLN A 434 -13.83 -1.45 -1.68
CA GLN A 434 -14.82 -1.00 -0.69
C GLN A 434 -15.38 0.40 -0.97
N LEU A 435 -14.69 1.21 -1.78
CA LEU A 435 -15.22 2.49 -2.23
C LEU A 435 -16.21 2.37 -3.40
N ARG A 436 -16.51 1.15 -3.88
CA ARG A 436 -17.54 0.99 -4.92
C ARG A 436 -18.92 1.19 -4.31
N PRO A 437 -19.83 1.95 -4.97
CA PRO A 437 -21.21 2.09 -4.53
C PRO A 437 -21.87 0.73 -4.34
N GLY A 438 -22.40 0.48 -3.14
CA GLY A 438 -23.04 -0.78 -2.79
C GLY A 438 -22.11 -1.98 -2.55
N ALA A 439 -20.78 -1.81 -2.60
CA ALA A 439 -19.84 -2.89 -2.33
C ALA A 439 -19.91 -3.35 -0.87
N ASP A 440 -19.99 -2.40 0.05
CA ASP A 440 -20.03 -2.68 1.49
C ASP A 440 -21.22 -1.99 2.16
N GLY A 441 -21.76 -2.59 3.21
CA GLY A 441 -22.89 -2.05 3.98
C GLY A 441 -22.46 -1.07 5.08
N TRP A 442 -21.21 -0.63 5.12
CA TRP A 442 -20.67 0.34 6.05
C TRP A 442 -19.60 1.23 5.40
N ASN A 443 -19.13 2.25 6.10
CA ASN A 443 -18.21 3.26 5.56
C ASN A 443 -18.82 4.02 4.36
N PHE A 444 -18.27 3.91 3.16
CA PHE A 444 -18.61 4.74 2.02
C PHE A 444 -20.09 4.67 1.62
N THR A 445 -20.70 3.49 1.53
CA THR A 445 -22.09 3.36 1.10
C THR A 445 -23.06 4.07 2.05
N PRO A 446 -23.05 3.85 3.38
CA PRO A 446 -23.89 4.61 4.32
C PRO A 446 -23.58 6.13 4.37
N ASP A 447 -22.36 6.55 4.08
CA ASP A 447 -22.04 7.97 3.98
C ASP A 447 -22.72 8.61 2.77
N THR A 448 -22.94 7.84 1.69
CA THR A 448 -23.77 8.29 0.56
C THR A 448 -25.26 8.40 0.93
N ASP A 449 -25.75 7.60 1.91
CA ASP A 449 -27.13 7.75 2.42
C ASP A 449 -27.32 9.08 3.15
N LEU A 450 -26.29 9.55 3.88
CA LEU A 450 -26.32 10.88 4.49
C LEU A 450 -26.35 11.98 3.43
N ASN A 451 -25.57 11.84 2.35
CA ASN A 451 -25.61 12.74 1.20
C ASN A 451 -26.99 12.79 0.55
N ALA A 452 -27.59 11.62 0.30
CA ALA A 452 -28.95 11.51 -0.26
C ALA A 452 -30.01 12.10 0.69
N PHE A 453 -29.87 11.87 1.99
CA PHE A 453 -30.78 12.43 3.01
C PHE A 453 -30.74 13.97 3.03
N LEU A 454 -29.55 14.57 3.02
CA LEU A 454 -29.42 16.03 2.96
C LEU A 454 -29.98 16.58 1.63
N THR A 455 -29.73 15.90 0.51
CA THR A 455 -30.28 16.26 -0.80
C THR A 455 -31.82 16.17 -0.80
N HIS A 456 -32.39 15.10 -0.24
CA HIS A 456 -33.84 14.93 -0.12
C HIS A 456 -34.52 16.02 0.73
N LEU A 457 -33.83 16.50 1.74
CA LEU A 457 -34.30 17.62 2.58
C LEU A 457 -34.07 18.99 1.93
N GLU A 458 -33.55 19.04 0.72
CA GLU A 458 -33.16 20.29 0.01
C GLU A 458 -32.15 21.13 0.82
N VAL A 459 -31.30 20.48 1.63
CA VAL A 459 -30.24 21.12 2.39
C VAL A 459 -29.00 21.26 1.53
N ASN A 460 -28.66 22.50 1.16
CA ASN A 460 -27.42 22.75 0.46
C ASN A 460 -26.23 22.40 1.35
N HIS A 461 -25.35 21.57 0.83
CA HIS A 461 -24.14 21.15 1.53
C HIS A 461 -23.00 20.92 0.55
N ASP A 462 -21.78 21.08 1.03
CA ASP A 462 -20.57 20.74 0.31
C ASP A 462 -19.98 19.44 0.83
N ILE A 463 -19.09 18.84 0.05
CA ILE A 463 -18.29 17.70 0.46
C ILE A 463 -16.88 18.20 0.82
N VAL A 464 -16.34 17.68 1.93
CA VAL A 464 -14.95 17.85 2.38
C VAL A 464 -14.45 16.49 2.84
N SER A 465 -13.20 16.17 2.62
CA SER A 465 -12.60 14.92 3.08
C SER A 465 -11.65 15.12 4.26
N ASP A 466 -11.36 14.05 5.00
CA ASP A 466 -10.31 14.05 6.03
C ASP A 466 -8.97 14.53 5.49
N GLU A 467 -8.63 14.12 4.28
CA GLU A 467 -7.37 14.47 3.63
C GLU A 467 -7.28 15.99 3.36
N ASP A 468 -8.40 16.62 3.01
CA ASP A 468 -8.46 18.08 2.85
C ASP A 468 -8.22 18.77 4.17
N VAL A 469 -8.82 18.29 5.26
CA VAL A 469 -8.62 18.84 6.61
C VAL A 469 -7.20 18.61 7.09
N HIS A 470 -6.60 17.45 6.80
CA HIS A 470 -5.22 17.17 7.13
C HIS A 470 -4.26 18.15 6.44
N THR A 471 -4.51 18.43 5.16
CA THR A 471 -3.59 19.24 4.33
C THR A 471 -3.77 20.74 4.52
N GLU A 472 -5.02 21.21 4.59
CA GLU A 472 -5.37 22.64 4.64
C GLU A 472 -5.68 23.12 6.07
N GLY A 473 -5.83 22.22 7.05
CA GLY A 473 -6.12 22.56 8.43
C GLY A 473 -7.43 23.33 8.58
N LEU A 474 -7.41 24.38 9.39
CA LEU A 474 -8.57 25.23 9.63
C LEU A 474 -9.17 25.81 8.34
N ALA A 475 -8.38 26.06 7.31
CA ALA A 475 -8.87 26.66 6.06
C ALA A 475 -9.91 25.77 5.35
N ALA A 476 -9.80 24.45 5.49
CA ALA A 476 -10.78 23.50 4.95
C ALA A 476 -12.14 23.57 5.66
N LEU A 477 -12.19 23.96 6.93
CA LEU A 477 -13.40 24.00 7.77
C LEU A 477 -14.00 25.40 7.93
N ALA A 478 -13.16 26.43 7.85
CA ALA A 478 -13.54 27.83 8.15
C ALA A 478 -14.76 28.36 7.36
N PRO A 479 -15.01 27.97 6.11
CA PRO A 479 -16.18 28.42 5.37
C PRO A 479 -17.52 27.93 5.97
N TYR A 480 -17.51 26.84 6.74
CA TYR A 480 -18.71 26.14 7.17
C TYR A 480 -19.14 26.51 8.60
N ARG A 481 -20.44 26.63 8.80
CA ARG A 481 -21.06 26.83 10.13
C ARG A 481 -21.36 25.50 10.82
N VAL A 482 -21.61 24.47 10.02
CA VAL A 482 -21.91 23.12 10.52
C VAL A 482 -21.08 22.10 9.72
N ILE A 483 -20.42 21.20 10.43
CA ILE A 483 -19.81 20.01 9.87
C ILE A 483 -20.63 18.80 10.31
N VAL A 484 -21.07 17.98 9.35
CA VAL A 484 -21.70 16.68 9.57
C VAL A 484 -20.67 15.61 9.29
N THR A 485 -20.41 14.72 10.25
CA THR A 485 -19.46 13.63 10.01
C THR A 485 -20.12 12.51 9.20
N GLY A 486 -19.31 11.74 8.49
CA GLY A 486 -19.72 10.42 8.00
C GLY A 486 -20.04 9.45 9.14
N THR A 487 -20.43 8.23 8.79
CA THR A 487 -20.89 7.19 9.72
C THR A 487 -19.79 6.56 10.55
N HIS A 488 -18.52 6.73 10.17
CA HIS A 488 -17.37 6.12 10.87
C HIS A 488 -16.10 6.98 10.77
N PRO A 489 -16.05 8.16 11.44
CA PRO A 489 -14.88 9.06 11.38
C PRO A 489 -13.81 8.61 12.39
N GLU A 490 -13.25 7.40 12.21
CA GLU A 490 -12.45 6.70 13.22
C GLU A 490 -11.03 7.26 13.37
N TYR A 491 -10.33 7.48 12.24
CA TYR A 491 -8.89 7.82 12.27
C TYR A 491 -8.66 9.28 11.93
N TRP A 492 -7.94 9.96 12.84
CA TRP A 492 -7.65 11.38 12.72
C TRP A 492 -6.16 11.67 12.95
N SER A 493 -5.61 12.56 12.14
CA SER A 493 -4.29 13.10 12.41
C SER A 493 -4.35 14.21 13.46
N THR A 494 -3.22 14.50 14.12
CA THR A 494 -3.11 15.63 15.04
C THR A 494 -3.51 16.94 14.36
N ALA A 495 -3.08 17.18 13.11
CA ALA A 495 -3.43 18.37 12.35
C ALA A 495 -4.95 18.52 12.14
N MET A 496 -5.66 17.41 11.89
CA MET A 496 -7.13 17.43 11.76
C MET A 496 -7.82 17.72 13.10
N LEU A 497 -7.34 17.12 14.19
CA LEU A 497 -7.89 17.36 15.53
C LEU A 497 -7.70 18.81 15.96
N ASP A 498 -6.51 19.37 15.74
CA ASP A 498 -6.21 20.78 16.05
C ASP A 498 -7.08 21.73 15.22
N ALA A 499 -7.25 21.45 13.92
CA ALA A 499 -8.11 22.24 13.06
C ALA A 499 -9.58 22.21 13.49
N LEU A 500 -10.09 21.03 13.86
CA LEU A 500 -11.46 20.86 14.33
C LEU A 500 -11.70 21.60 15.66
N GLU A 501 -10.75 21.50 16.60
CA GLU A 501 -10.84 22.20 17.90
C GLU A 501 -10.85 23.72 17.71
N GLU A 502 -9.97 24.26 16.86
CA GLU A 502 -9.92 25.68 16.56
C GLU A 502 -11.20 26.17 15.87
N TRP A 503 -11.70 25.41 14.90
CA TRP A 503 -12.96 25.71 14.23
C TRP A 503 -14.14 25.72 15.20
N GLN A 504 -14.26 24.77 16.13
CA GLN A 504 -15.30 24.76 17.15
C GLN A 504 -15.18 25.95 18.12
N ARG A 505 -13.97 26.33 18.53
CA ARG A 505 -13.72 27.53 19.36
C ARG A 505 -14.13 28.81 18.66
N SER A 506 -14.06 28.87 17.33
CA SER A 506 -14.51 30.02 16.53
C SER A 506 -16.04 30.04 16.32
N GLY A 507 -16.79 29.07 16.84
CA GLY A 507 -18.26 29.02 16.81
C GLY A 507 -18.84 27.96 15.85
N GLY A 508 -18.00 27.14 15.24
CA GLY A 508 -18.42 25.99 14.42
C GLY A 508 -19.22 24.95 15.21
N ARG A 509 -20.15 24.29 14.56
CA ARG A 509 -21.04 23.28 15.16
C ARG A 509 -20.82 21.93 14.51
N LEU A 510 -20.40 20.96 15.31
CA LEU A 510 -20.20 19.59 14.87
C LEU A 510 -21.49 18.77 15.09
N MET A 511 -21.97 18.12 14.02
CA MET A 511 -22.96 17.06 14.07
C MET A 511 -22.24 15.73 13.90
N TYR A 512 -21.94 15.06 15.01
CA TYR A 512 -21.27 13.77 15.02
C TYR A 512 -22.30 12.64 14.85
N LEU A 513 -22.25 11.93 13.72
CA LEU A 513 -23.18 10.85 13.38
C LEU A 513 -22.52 9.46 13.37
N GLY A 514 -21.30 9.39 13.83
CA GLY A 514 -20.47 8.21 13.68
C GLY A 514 -20.56 7.21 14.83
N GLY A 515 -19.96 6.04 14.57
CA GLY A 515 -19.59 5.04 15.56
C GLY A 515 -18.27 5.39 16.25
N ASN A 516 -17.18 4.62 16.00
CA ASN A 516 -15.85 4.98 16.46
C ASN A 516 -15.40 6.30 15.82
N GLY A 517 -14.68 7.13 16.57
CA GLY A 517 -14.23 8.39 16.02
C GLY A 517 -13.15 9.09 16.84
N PHE A 518 -12.39 9.94 16.13
CA PHE A 518 -11.37 10.81 16.70
C PHE A 518 -10.22 10.07 17.40
N TYR A 519 -9.75 8.95 16.83
CA TYR A 519 -8.58 8.20 17.33
C TYR A 519 -7.27 8.78 16.82
#